data_927e2cd924cd22b91419665b29c58949
#
_entry.id   927e2cd924cd22b91419665b29c58949
#
_cell.length_a   1.000
_cell.length_b   1.000
_cell.length_c   1.000
_cell.angle_alpha   90.00
_cell.angle_beta   90.00
_cell.angle_gamma   90.00
#
_symmetry.space_group_name_H-M   'P 1'
#
loop_
_entity.id
_entity.type
_entity.pdbx_description
1 polymer ?
#
loop_
_entity_poly.entity_id
_entity_poly.type
_entity_poly.pdbx_seq_one_letter_code
_entity_poly.pdbx_strand_id
1 'polypeptide(L)'
;MLLANNIDFNRNNNKILSNISISLPPQKIIQIQGKNGVGKTTFLKILCNILEPLTGSIFWNGKNIKSNPYKFYKDITLILDSQTSNKNLTVIENIKFWCQLFNSKIKIHEINSLLEMLKLNQYRSTHARYLSFGEIKKLELLRLIIEKKKLWVMDEPFLGLDTESIELIHQTIINHSNSEGMVVLTSHSELNLPNLEILTINKNG
;
A
#
# COMPACT_ATOMS: atom_id res chain seq x y z
N MET A 1 5.07 15.15 1.20
CA MET A 1 4.49 15.14 2.54
C MET A 1 2.99 14.89 2.43
N LEU A 2 2.46 13.91 3.16
CA LEU A 2 1.02 13.65 3.33
C LEU A 2 0.58 14.19 4.70
N LEU A 3 -0.52 14.93 4.73
CA LEU A 3 -1.16 15.40 5.96
C LEU A 3 -2.63 14.99 5.94
N ALA A 4 -3.12 14.44 7.03
CA ALA A 4 -4.55 14.28 7.26
C ALA A 4 -4.89 14.95 8.60
N ASN A 5 -5.89 15.82 8.60
CA ASN A 5 -6.25 16.64 9.75
C ASN A 5 -7.69 16.35 10.19
N ASN A 6 -7.85 15.96 11.45
CA ASN A 6 -9.14 15.82 12.14
C ASN A 6 -10.16 14.96 11.36
N ILE A 7 -9.74 13.80 10.92
CA ILE A 7 -10.57 12.89 10.13
C ILE A 7 -11.59 12.20 11.02
N ASP A 8 -12.88 12.45 10.74
CA ASP A 8 -14.00 11.69 11.27
C ASP A 8 -14.65 10.88 10.15
N PHE A 9 -15.16 9.70 10.49
CA PHE A 9 -15.92 8.88 9.54
C PHE A 9 -16.97 8.04 10.24
N ASN A 10 -18.18 8.05 9.69
CA ASN A 10 -19.30 7.23 10.15
C ASN A 10 -19.71 6.23 9.05
N ARG A 11 -20.16 5.06 9.46
CA ARG A 11 -20.80 4.08 8.58
C ARG A 11 -22.16 3.66 9.21
N ASN A 12 -23.25 3.89 8.51
CA ASN A 12 -24.60 3.58 8.98
C ASN A 12 -24.85 4.15 10.40
N ASN A 13 -24.58 5.42 10.62
CA ASN A 13 -24.66 6.15 11.87
C ASN A 13 -23.73 5.66 13.01
N ASN A 14 -22.89 4.66 12.74
CA ASN A 14 -21.88 4.22 13.72
C ASN A 14 -20.58 4.98 13.46
N LYS A 15 -20.04 5.61 14.50
CA LYS A 15 -18.75 6.28 14.45
C LYS A 15 -17.64 5.22 14.31
N ILE A 16 -16.85 5.32 13.24
CA ILE A 16 -15.75 4.41 12.94
C ILE A 16 -14.41 5.08 13.20
N LEU A 17 -14.25 6.34 12.80
CA LEU A 17 -13.04 7.13 13.04
C LEU A 17 -13.43 8.42 13.74
N SER A 18 -12.60 8.86 14.68
CA SER A 18 -12.81 10.06 15.47
C SER A 18 -11.54 10.87 15.60
N ASN A 19 -11.53 12.06 15.00
CA ASN A 19 -10.48 13.06 15.12
C ASN A 19 -9.06 12.52 14.83
N ILE A 20 -8.94 11.66 13.82
CA ILE A 20 -7.64 11.08 13.45
C ILE A 20 -6.83 12.07 12.63
N SER A 21 -5.59 12.32 13.06
CA SER A 21 -4.64 13.18 12.34
C SER A 21 -3.32 12.47 12.16
N ILE A 22 -2.69 12.64 10.99
CA ILE A 22 -1.33 12.16 10.71
C ILE A 22 -0.51 13.20 9.96
N SER A 23 0.78 13.16 10.18
CA SER A 23 1.78 13.92 9.43
C SER A 23 2.86 12.95 8.96
N LEU A 24 2.95 12.74 7.65
CA LEU A 24 3.91 11.84 7.03
C LEU A 24 4.86 12.64 6.11
N PRO A 25 5.99 13.11 6.63
CA PRO A 25 7.04 13.71 5.80
C PRO A 25 7.80 12.64 4.99
N PRO A 26 8.63 13.03 4.01
CA PRO A 26 9.53 12.11 3.33
C PRO A 26 10.38 11.31 4.33
N GLN A 27 10.77 10.09 3.94
CA GLN A 27 11.58 9.14 4.71
C GLN A 27 10.89 8.55 5.95
N LYS A 28 9.60 8.79 6.13
CA LYS A 28 8.85 8.25 7.27
C LYS A 28 7.93 7.10 6.88
N ILE A 29 7.74 6.21 7.84
CA ILE A 29 6.84 5.07 7.76
C ILE A 29 5.82 5.21 8.90
N ILE A 30 4.53 5.13 8.61
CA ILE A 30 3.48 5.05 9.61
C ILE A 30 2.86 3.67 9.58
N GLN A 31 2.91 2.97 10.71
CA GLN A 31 2.16 1.75 10.94
C GLN A 31 0.86 2.09 11.67
N ILE A 32 -0.26 1.73 11.07
CA ILE A 32 -1.57 1.84 11.69
C ILE A 32 -1.88 0.53 12.41
N GLN A 33 -2.02 0.60 13.73
CA GLN A 33 -2.36 -0.54 14.58
C GLN A 33 -3.77 -0.41 15.14
N GLY A 34 -4.34 -1.52 15.56
CA GLY A 34 -5.65 -1.61 16.21
C GLY A 34 -6.33 -2.95 15.96
N LYS A 35 -7.37 -3.24 16.72
CA LYS A 35 -8.14 -4.49 16.62
C LYS A 35 -8.79 -4.64 15.24
N ASN A 36 -9.18 -5.87 14.88
CA ASN A 36 -9.95 -6.10 13.66
C ASN A 36 -11.27 -5.33 13.70
N GLY A 37 -11.65 -4.74 12.55
CA GLY A 37 -12.89 -3.98 12.41
C GLY A 37 -12.87 -2.58 13.03
N VAL A 38 -11.73 -2.09 13.56
CA VAL A 38 -11.65 -0.76 14.19
C VAL A 38 -11.63 0.39 13.18
N GLY A 39 -11.43 0.12 11.87
CA GLY A 39 -11.43 1.14 10.83
C GLY A 39 -10.09 1.36 10.12
N LYS A 40 -9.06 0.52 10.34
CA LYS A 40 -7.74 0.65 9.70
C LYS A 40 -7.84 0.77 8.17
N THR A 41 -8.45 -0.22 7.51
CA THR A 41 -8.70 -0.20 6.06
C THR A 41 -9.55 0.98 5.62
N THR A 42 -10.53 1.39 6.43
CA THR A 42 -11.36 2.57 6.17
C THR A 42 -10.52 3.83 6.15
N PHE A 43 -9.62 3.99 7.12
CA PHE A 43 -8.72 5.13 7.18
C PHE A 43 -7.76 5.14 5.98
N LEU A 44 -7.16 4.00 5.60
CA LEU A 44 -6.35 3.91 4.38
C LEU A 44 -7.14 4.34 3.12
N LYS A 45 -8.39 3.90 2.99
CA LYS A 45 -9.26 4.29 1.86
C LYS A 45 -9.55 5.79 1.85
N ILE A 46 -9.70 6.41 3.02
CA ILE A 46 -9.88 7.86 3.16
C ILE A 46 -8.59 8.59 2.76
N LEU A 47 -7.43 8.16 3.25
CA LEU A 47 -6.13 8.73 2.86
C LEU A 47 -5.89 8.68 1.35
N CYS A 48 -6.44 7.67 0.67
CA CYS A 48 -6.33 7.50 -0.78
C CYS A 48 -7.46 8.17 -1.57
N ASN A 49 -8.32 8.98 -0.93
CA ASN A 49 -9.48 9.63 -1.58
C ASN A 49 -10.45 8.64 -2.25
N ILE A 50 -10.55 7.40 -1.74
CA ILE A 50 -11.52 6.38 -2.16
C ILE A 50 -12.82 6.52 -1.37
N LEU A 51 -12.70 6.89 -0.09
CA LEU A 51 -13.83 7.21 0.78
C LEU A 51 -13.73 8.66 1.21
N GLU A 52 -14.88 9.33 1.26
CA GLU A 52 -14.98 10.69 1.73
C GLU A 52 -15.13 10.70 3.26
N PRO A 53 -14.30 11.45 4.01
CA PRO A 53 -14.49 11.62 5.44
C PRO A 53 -15.73 12.48 5.73
N LEU A 54 -16.34 12.29 6.92
CA LEU A 54 -17.45 13.14 7.40
C LEU A 54 -16.94 14.56 7.66
N THR A 55 -15.78 14.67 8.32
CA THR A 55 -15.08 15.93 8.56
C THR A 55 -13.57 15.72 8.36
N GLY A 56 -12.85 16.84 8.30
CA GLY A 56 -11.41 16.85 8.13
C GLY A 56 -10.96 17.00 6.68
N SER A 57 -9.68 17.03 6.47
CA SER A 57 -9.08 17.28 5.15
C SER A 57 -7.74 16.58 5.00
N ILE A 58 -7.42 16.21 3.75
CA ILE A 58 -6.17 15.55 3.41
C ILE A 58 -5.41 16.42 2.41
N PHE A 59 -4.11 16.56 2.65
CA PHE A 59 -3.23 17.37 1.82
C PHE A 59 -2.05 16.53 1.34
N TRP A 60 -1.74 16.67 0.06
CA TRP A 60 -0.54 16.13 -0.57
C TRP A 60 0.34 17.29 -1.06
N ASN A 61 1.56 17.38 -0.52
CA ASN A 61 2.50 18.48 -0.81
C ASN A 61 1.84 19.87 -0.69
N GLY A 62 1.11 20.08 0.43
CA GLY A 62 0.45 21.35 0.76
C GLY A 62 -0.84 21.63 0.00
N LYS A 63 -1.29 20.77 -0.91
CA LYS A 63 -2.52 20.93 -1.67
C LYS A 63 -3.56 19.90 -1.24
N ASN A 64 -4.81 20.34 -1.06
CA ASN A 64 -5.90 19.42 -0.77
C ASN A 64 -6.04 18.41 -1.92
N ILE A 65 -6.10 17.11 -1.60
CA ILE A 65 -6.15 16.03 -2.60
C ILE A 65 -7.41 16.08 -3.46
N LYS A 66 -8.50 16.65 -2.96
CA LYS A 66 -9.75 16.83 -3.71
C LYS A 66 -9.63 17.89 -4.80
N SER A 67 -8.73 18.87 -4.66
CA SER A 67 -8.57 19.94 -5.66
C SER A 67 -7.93 19.45 -6.95
N ASN A 68 -7.08 18.42 -6.89
CA ASN A 68 -6.48 17.78 -8.07
C ASN A 68 -6.17 16.30 -7.79
N PRO A 69 -7.18 15.43 -7.76
CA PRO A 69 -7.01 14.01 -7.44
C PRO A 69 -6.05 13.30 -8.41
N TYR A 70 -6.08 13.66 -9.69
CA TYR A 70 -5.22 13.06 -10.70
C TYR A 70 -3.73 13.25 -10.40
N LYS A 71 -3.36 14.44 -9.92
CA LYS A 71 -1.96 14.71 -9.53
C LYS A 71 -1.56 13.87 -8.32
N PHE A 72 -2.47 13.69 -7.37
CA PHE A 72 -2.23 12.83 -6.21
C PHE A 72 -2.07 11.36 -6.61
N TYR A 73 -2.96 10.85 -7.47
CA TYR A 73 -2.90 9.44 -7.92
C TYR A 73 -1.65 9.11 -8.75
N LYS A 74 -0.97 10.10 -9.34
CA LYS A 74 0.31 9.88 -9.99
C LYS A 74 1.43 9.53 -9.01
N ASP A 75 1.32 9.91 -7.75
CA ASP A 75 2.36 9.79 -6.73
C ASP A 75 2.11 8.65 -5.74
N ILE A 76 1.00 7.91 -5.85
CA ILE A 76 0.61 6.87 -4.89
C ILE A 76 0.54 5.49 -5.53
N THR A 77 1.08 4.46 -4.81
CA THR A 77 0.75 3.05 -5.03
C THR A 77 -0.10 2.56 -3.87
N LEU A 78 -1.20 1.91 -4.21
CA LEU A 78 -2.15 1.38 -3.25
C LEU A 78 -2.24 -0.14 -3.38
N ILE A 79 -1.94 -0.87 -2.30
CA ILE A 79 -2.09 -2.32 -2.16
C ILE A 79 -3.09 -2.56 -1.05
N LEU A 80 -4.32 -2.84 -1.41
CA LEU A 80 -5.39 -3.21 -0.48
C LEU A 80 -5.57 -4.73 -0.43
N ASP A 81 -6.49 -5.17 0.40
CA ASP A 81 -6.92 -6.57 0.46
C ASP A 81 -7.60 -7.04 -0.85
N SER A 82 -8.21 -6.11 -1.60
CA SER A 82 -8.78 -6.41 -2.92
C SER A 82 -7.69 -6.57 -3.98
N GLN A 83 -7.68 -7.74 -4.63
CA GLN A 83 -6.75 -8.04 -5.70
C GLN A 83 -6.99 -7.15 -6.93
N THR A 84 -5.92 -6.60 -7.49
CA THR A 84 -5.93 -5.79 -8.72
C THR A 84 -5.38 -6.56 -9.92
N SER A 85 -4.73 -7.69 -9.69
CA SER A 85 -4.28 -8.60 -10.74
C SER A 85 -5.46 -9.17 -11.52
N ASN A 86 -5.34 -9.20 -12.84
CA ASN A 86 -6.35 -9.82 -13.70
C ASN A 86 -6.21 -11.34 -13.62
N LYS A 87 -7.25 -11.98 -13.12
CA LYS A 87 -7.32 -13.44 -12.92
C LYS A 87 -7.13 -14.25 -14.20
N ASN A 88 -7.46 -13.68 -15.36
CA ASN A 88 -7.35 -14.31 -16.67
C ASN A 88 -5.98 -14.10 -17.35
N LEU A 89 -5.11 -13.30 -16.77
CA LEU A 89 -3.74 -13.11 -17.23
C LEU A 89 -2.78 -13.98 -16.39
N THR A 90 -1.70 -14.41 -17.01
CA THR A 90 -0.58 -15.06 -16.31
C THR A 90 0.16 -14.06 -15.44
N VAL A 91 1.05 -14.54 -14.56
CA VAL A 91 1.92 -13.69 -13.73
C VAL A 91 2.68 -12.69 -14.60
N ILE A 92 3.36 -13.18 -15.65
CA ILE A 92 4.17 -12.29 -16.51
C ILE A 92 3.31 -11.31 -17.34
N GLU A 93 2.10 -11.71 -17.73
CA GLU A 93 1.19 -10.82 -18.45
C GLU A 93 0.64 -9.71 -17.55
N ASN A 94 0.30 -10.00 -16.28
CA ASN A 94 -0.05 -9.00 -15.29
C ASN A 94 1.08 -7.97 -15.09
N ILE A 95 2.32 -8.45 -14.94
CA ILE A 95 3.48 -7.58 -14.79
C ILE A 95 3.67 -6.69 -16.03
N LYS A 96 3.62 -7.28 -17.24
CA LYS A 96 3.72 -6.52 -18.49
C LYS A 96 2.61 -5.48 -18.61
N PHE A 97 1.38 -5.84 -18.26
CA PHE A 97 0.24 -4.93 -18.24
C PHE A 97 0.49 -3.74 -17.33
N TRP A 98 0.94 -3.97 -16.09
CA TRP A 98 1.28 -2.87 -15.16
C TRP A 98 2.46 -2.03 -15.66
N CYS A 99 3.50 -2.66 -16.23
CA CYS A 99 4.61 -1.91 -16.83
C CYS A 99 4.13 -0.96 -17.92
N GLN A 100 3.22 -1.39 -18.78
CA GLN A 100 2.62 -0.54 -19.82
C GLN A 100 1.73 0.54 -19.23
N LEU A 101 0.84 0.19 -18.30
CA LEU A 101 -0.11 1.11 -17.66
C LEU A 101 0.59 2.26 -16.94
N PHE A 102 1.69 1.96 -16.23
CA PHE A 102 2.44 2.94 -15.45
C PHE A 102 3.66 3.51 -16.19
N ASN A 103 3.84 3.15 -17.46
CA ASN A 103 4.99 3.55 -18.27
C ASN A 103 6.34 3.27 -17.57
N SER A 104 6.43 2.09 -16.97
CA SER A 104 7.60 1.65 -16.21
C SER A 104 8.77 1.36 -17.14
N LYS A 105 9.95 1.85 -16.76
CA LYS A 105 11.21 1.60 -17.51
C LYS A 105 11.95 0.35 -17.04
N ILE A 106 11.29 -0.50 -16.23
CA ILE A 106 11.90 -1.74 -15.73
C ILE A 106 12.20 -2.68 -16.90
N LYS A 107 13.40 -3.24 -16.90
CA LYS A 107 13.84 -4.15 -17.96
C LYS A 107 13.44 -5.58 -17.67
N ILE A 108 13.38 -6.43 -18.70
CA ILE A 108 12.95 -7.82 -18.55
C ILE A 108 13.85 -8.63 -17.62
N HIS A 109 15.14 -8.37 -17.57
CA HIS A 109 16.04 -9.05 -16.64
C HIS A 109 15.77 -8.65 -15.18
N GLU A 110 15.42 -7.38 -14.92
CA GLU A 110 15.04 -6.93 -13.57
C GLU A 110 13.72 -7.60 -13.14
N ILE A 111 12.75 -7.76 -14.06
CA ILE A 111 11.51 -8.52 -13.80
C ILE A 111 11.83 -9.97 -13.43
N ASN A 112 12.75 -10.62 -14.18
CA ASN A 112 13.15 -11.99 -13.89
C ASN A 112 13.76 -12.11 -12.48
N SER A 113 14.68 -11.20 -12.11
CA SER A 113 15.28 -11.17 -10.78
C SER A 113 14.22 -11.00 -9.68
N LEU A 114 13.23 -10.11 -9.88
CA LEU A 114 12.15 -9.92 -8.93
C LEU A 114 11.27 -11.17 -8.77
N LEU A 115 10.98 -11.86 -9.88
CA LEU A 115 10.22 -13.12 -9.83
C LEU A 115 10.98 -14.23 -9.09
N GLU A 116 12.30 -14.29 -9.26
CA GLU A 116 13.16 -15.23 -8.53
C GLU A 116 13.18 -14.92 -7.03
N MET A 117 13.41 -13.65 -6.67
CA MET A 117 13.46 -13.20 -5.27
C MET A 117 12.16 -13.51 -4.52
N LEU A 118 11.00 -13.35 -5.16
CA LEU A 118 9.69 -13.66 -4.57
C LEU A 118 9.25 -15.12 -4.77
N LYS A 119 10.10 -15.98 -5.36
CA LYS A 119 9.79 -17.38 -5.69
C LYS A 119 8.55 -17.53 -6.60
N LEU A 120 8.33 -16.55 -7.47
CA LEU A 120 7.23 -16.54 -8.43
C LEU A 120 7.66 -17.03 -9.82
N ASN A 121 8.95 -17.29 -10.06
CA ASN A 121 9.46 -17.66 -11.37
C ASN A 121 8.84 -18.95 -11.91
N GLN A 122 8.61 -19.95 -11.05
CA GLN A 122 7.92 -21.20 -11.41
C GLN A 122 6.47 -20.98 -11.84
N TYR A 123 5.82 -19.91 -11.41
CA TYR A 123 4.44 -19.55 -11.75
C TYR A 123 4.34 -18.54 -12.90
N ARG A 124 5.45 -18.21 -13.55
CA ARG A 124 5.54 -17.16 -14.58
C ARG A 124 4.43 -17.25 -15.64
N SER A 125 4.15 -18.47 -16.12
CA SER A 125 3.14 -18.75 -17.13
C SER A 125 1.81 -19.26 -16.54
N THR A 126 1.66 -19.22 -15.21
CA THR A 126 0.43 -19.61 -14.53
C THR A 126 -0.53 -18.43 -14.49
N HIS A 127 -1.81 -18.64 -14.81
CA HIS A 127 -2.84 -17.61 -14.67
C HIS A 127 -3.05 -17.25 -13.21
N ALA A 128 -3.25 -15.98 -12.91
CA ALA A 128 -3.39 -15.47 -11.54
C ALA A 128 -4.52 -16.15 -10.75
N ARG A 129 -5.58 -16.61 -11.40
CA ARG A 129 -6.67 -17.37 -10.76
C ARG A 129 -6.27 -18.72 -10.13
N TYR A 130 -5.11 -19.25 -10.50
CA TYR A 130 -4.60 -20.52 -9.97
C TYR A 130 -3.52 -20.34 -8.90
N LEU A 131 -3.16 -19.09 -8.60
CA LEU A 131 -2.22 -18.78 -7.55
C LEU A 131 -2.89 -18.88 -6.17
N SER A 132 -2.13 -19.30 -5.18
CA SER A 132 -2.52 -19.19 -3.78
C SER A 132 -2.65 -17.74 -3.34
N PHE A 133 -3.27 -17.51 -2.19
CA PHE A 133 -3.39 -16.17 -1.60
C PHE A 133 -2.02 -15.49 -1.42
N GLY A 134 -1.01 -16.22 -0.88
CA GLY A 134 0.33 -15.68 -0.68
C GLY A 134 1.05 -15.35 -2.00
N GLU A 135 0.90 -16.19 -3.05
CA GLU A 135 1.48 -15.93 -4.37
C GLU A 135 0.84 -14.71 -5.04
N ILE A 136 -0.47 -14.54 -4.92
CA ILE A 136 -1.15 -13.33 -5.41
C ILE A 136 -0.66 -12.11 -4.63
N LYS A 137 -0.51 -12.21 -3.31
CA LYS A 137 0.01 -11.10 -2.50
C LYS A 137 1.42 -10.70 -2.96
N LYS A 138 2.30 -11.66 -3.21
CA LYS A 138 3.63 -11.42 -3.77
C LYS A 138 3.56 -10.73 -5.14
N LEU A 139 2.68 -11.19 -6.02
CA LEU A 139 2.46 -10.58 -7.33
C LEU A 139 1.99 -9.12 -7.20
N GLU A 140 1.02 -8.84 -6.34
CA GLU A 140 0.54 -7.47 -6.09
C GLU A 140 1.64 -6.56 -5.53
N LEU A 141 2.48 -7.06 -4.63
CA LEU A 141 3.59 -6.29 -4.05
C LEU A 141 4.67 -5.90 -5.06
N LEU A 142 4.82 -6.62 -6.18
CA LEU A 142 5.70 -6.21 -7.28
C LEU A 142 5.34 -4.82 -7.83
N ARG A 143 4.09 -4.41 -7.71
CA ARG A 143 3.64 -3.08 -8.15
C ARG A 143 4.37 -1.95 -7.44
N LEU A 144 4.78 -2.13 -6.20
CA LEU A 144 5.59 -1.15 -5.46
C LEU A 144 6.85 -0.77 -6.25
N ILE A 145 7.50 -1.76 -6.84
CA ILE A 145 8.73 -1.58 -7.61
C ILE A 145 8.42 -1.11 -9.05
N ILE A 146 7.37 -1.66 -9.66
CA ILE A 146 6.99 -1.35 -11.04
C ILE A 146 6.49 0.10 -11.18
N GLU A 147 5.63 0.54 -10.27
CA GLU A 147 4.98 1.85 -10.33
C GLU A 147 5.90 3.01 -9.94
N LYS A 148 6.93 2.76 -9.11
CA LYS A 148 7.92 3.76 -8.65
C LYS A 148 7.29 5.05 -8.11
N LYS A 149 6.28 4.93 -7.24
CA LYS A 149 5.55 6.05 -6.66
C LYS A 149 6.19 6.52 -5.35
N LYS A 150 5.92 7.77 -4.98
CA LYS A 150 6.46 8.39 -3.76
C LYS A 150 5.79 7.94 -2.47
N LEU A 151 4.50 7.65 -2.53
CA LEU A 151 3.69 7.23 -1.40
C LEU A 151 3.19 5.80 -1.62
N TRP A 152 3.52 4.92 -0.69
CA TRP A 152 2.98 3.57 -0.63
C TRP A 152 1.96 3.45 0.49
N VAL A 153 0.77 2.99 0.15
CA VAL A 153 -0.31 2.71 1.11
C VAL A 153 -0.67 1.25 1.01
N MET A 154 -0.51 0.51 2.10
CA MET A 154 -0.63 -0.95 2.09
C MET A 154 -1.52 -1.44 3.23
N ASP A 155 -2.47 -2.30 2.91
CA ASP A 155 -3.32 -2.96 3.90
C ASP A 155 -2.85 -4.40 4.12
N GLU A 156 -2.37 -4.70 5.33
CA GLU A 156 -1.83 -6.01 5.73
C GLU A 156 -0.87 -6.62 4.68
N PRO A 157 0.22 -5.93 4.32
CA PRO A 157 1.08 -6.35 3.21
C PRO A 157 1.80 -7.69 3.46
N PHE A 158 1.97 -8.09 4.73
CA PHE A 158 2.71 -9.29 5.12
C PHE A 158 1.84 -10.53 5.31
N LEU A 159 0.51 -10.36 5.28
CA LEU A 159 -0.41 -11.46 5.52
C LEU A 159 -0.29 -12.54 4.43
N GLY A 160 -0.04 -13.79 4.85
CA GLY A 160 0.08 -14.94 3.96
C GLY A 160 1.44 -15.09 3.27
N LEU A 161 2.44 -14.26 3.62
CA LEU A 161 3.79 -14.38 3.11
C LEU A 161 4.64 -15.33 3.97
N ASP A 162 5.60 -15.98 3.35
CA ASP A 162 6.67 -16.69 4.04
C ASP A 162 7.73 -15.71 4.59
N THR A 163 8.54 -16.17 5.55
CA THR A 163 9.54 -15.36 6.26
C THR A 163 10.51 -14.65 5.32
N GLU A 164 11.01 -15.34 4.28
CA GLU A 164 11.96 -14.77 3.33
C GLU A 164 11.31 -13.62 2.51
N SER A 165 10.04 -13.81 2.11
CA SER A 165 9.29 -12.76 1.40
C SER A 165 9.00 -11.57 2.30
N ILE A 166 8.70 -11.78 3.59
CA ILE A 166 8.53 -10.70 4.57
C ILE A 166 9.82 -9.87 4.66
N GLU A 167 10.97 -10.54 4.83
CA GLU A 167 12.26 -9.84 4.92
C GLU A 167 12.58 -9.04 3.66
N LEU A 168 12.32 -9.61 2.48
CA LEU A 168 12.50 -8.90 1.21
C LEU A 168 11.62 -7.65 1.13
N ILE A 169 10.35 -7.73 1.54
CA ILE A 169 9.46 -6.58 1.54
C ILE A 169 9.89 -5.55 2.58
N HIS A 170 10.37 -5.97 3.75
CA HIS A 170 10.95 -5.06 4.73
C HIS A 170 12.12 -4.26 4.12
N GLN A 171 13.09 -4.93 3.49
CA GLN A 171 14.21 -4.27 2.82
C GLN A 171 13.73 -3.33 1.70
N THR A 172 12.72 -3.73 0.95
CA THR A 172 12.13 -2.91 -0.11
C THR A 172 11.50 -1.63 0.47
N ILE A 173 10.79 -1.73 1.60
CA ILE A 173 10.21 -0.58 2.32
C ILE A 173 11.32 0.34 2.86
N ILE A 174 12.36 -0.23 3.47
CA ILE A 174 13.51 0.53 3.99
C ILE A 174 14.20 1.30 2.85
N ASN A 175 14.49 0.64 1.74
CA ASN A 175 15.14 1.27 0.59
C ASN A 175 14.27 2.40 -0.01
N HIS A 176 12.96 2.17 -0.07
CA HIS A 176 12.02 3.21 -0.52
C HIS A 176 12.02 4.41 0.41
N SER A 177 11.91 4.19 1.72
CA SER A 177 11.95 5.26 2.72
C SER A 177 13.27 6.03 2.64
N ASN A 178 14.42 5.35 2.57
CA ASN A 178 15.74 5.99 2.45
C ASN A 178 15.88 6.84 1.17
N SER A 179 15.10 6.53 0.13
CA SER A 179 15.05 7.27 -1.16
C SER A 179 13.97 8.35 -1.18
N GLU A 180 13.68 8.98 -0.04
CA GLU A 180 12.64 10.01 0.16
C GLU A 180 11.19 9.51 -0.05
N GLY A 181 10.98 8.22 -0.08
CA GLY A 181 9.65 7.62 -0.11
C GLY A 181 8.91 7.77 1.22
N MET A 182 7.61 7.59 1.15
CA MET A 182 6.70 7.63 2.31
C MET A 182 5.86 6.36 2.31
N VAL A 183 5.62 5.80 3.49
CA VAL A 183 4.87 4.55 3.63
C VAL A 183 3.80 4.69 4.72
N VAL A 184 2.58 4.31 4.41
CA VAL A 184 1.52 4.04 5.39
C VAL A 184 1.09 2.60 5.23
N LEU A 185 1.12 1.85 6.30
CA LEU A 185 0.70 0.45 6.25
C LEU A 185 -0.07 0.04 7.51
N THR A 186 -0.92 -0.97 7.36
CA THR A 186 -1.50 -1.68 8.50
C THR A 186 -0.76 -2.98 8.73
N SER A 187 -0.61 -3.37 9.98
CA SER A 187 -0.12 -4.71 10.35
C SER A 187 -0.57 -5.06 11.76
N HIS A 188 -0.80 -6.37 11.99
CA HIS A 188 -1.06 -6.89 13.33
C HIS A 188 0.21 -7.17 14.11
N SER A 189 1.33 -7.40 13.41
CA SER A 189 2.63 -7.63 14.02
C SER A 189 3.35 -6.32 14.27
N GLU A 190 4.10 -6.24 15.35
CA GLU A 190 5.05 -5.15 15.54
C GLU A 190 6.14 -5.23 14.47
N LEU A 191 6.41 -4.11 13.85
CA LEU A 191 7.44 -3.99 12.83
C LEU A 191 8.64 -3.27 13.43
N ASN A 192 9.82 -3.81 13.15
CA ASN A 192 11.08 -3.16 13.50
C ASN A 192 11.69 -2.53 12.25
N LEU A 193 11.18 -1.36 11.87
CA LEU A 193 11.63 -0.61 10.70
C LEU A 193 12.22 0.74 11.14
N PRO A 194 13.27 1.24 10.48
CA PRO A 194 13.80 2.57 10.77
C PRO A 194 12.76 3.64 10.45
N ASN A 195 12.76 4.73 11.22
CA ASN A 195 11.85 5.86 11.03
C ASN A 195 10.35 5.50 11.09
N LEU A 196 10.01 4.40 11.79
CA LEU A 196 8.65 3.95 12.01
C LEU A 196 7.97 4.79 13.10
N GLU A 197 6.77 5.26 12.80
CA GLU A 197 5.83 5.84 13.77
C GLU A 197 4.58 4.95 13.85
N ILE A 198 4.04 4.79 15.04
CA ILE A 198 2.85 3.96 15.27
C ILE A 198 1.66 4.87 15.52
N LEU A 199 0.62 4.71 14.72
CA LEU A 199 -0.70 5.27 14.94
C LEU A 199 -1.65 4.17 15.44
N THR A 200 -2.12 4.28 16.66
CA THR A 200 -3.12 3.33 17.19
C THR A 200 -4.52 3.87 16.98
N ILE A 201 -5.37 3.12 16.28
CA ILE A 201 -6.80 3.41 16.14
C ILE A 201 -7.57 2.51 17.14
N ASN A 202 -8.35 3.14 18.01
CA ASN A 202 -9.18 2.46 18.98
C ASN A 202 -10.66 2.59 18.61
N LYS A 203 -11.48 1.62 19.07
CA LYS A 203 -12.93 1.71 18.96
C LYS A 203 -13.40 2.79 19.94
N ASN A 204 -14.00 3.88 19.43
CA ASN A 204 -14.45 5.07 20.18
C ASN A 204 -13.34 6.09 20.49
N GLY A 205 -12.35 6.23 19.60
CA GLY A 205 -11.14 7.03 19.62
C GLY A 205 -11.16 8.36 20.25
#